data_7fb4909c711092e0cb673563bc8c19f3
#
_entry.id   7fb4909c711092e0cb673563bc8c19f3
#
_cell.length_a   1.000
_cell.length_b   1.000
_cell.length_c   1.000
_cell.angle_alpha   90.00
_cell.angle_beta   90.00
_cell.angle_gamma   90.00
#
_symmetry.space_group_name_H-M   'P 1'
#
loop_
_entity.id
_entity.type
_entity.pdbx_description
1 polymer ?
#
loop_
_entity_poly.entity_id
_entity_poly.type
_entity_poly.pdbx_seq_one_letter_code
_entity_poly.pdbx_strand_id
1 'polypeptide(L)'
;MDNRRCFLCGRNGAQDPLERHHIFGGAYRNKSEKYGLVVDLCGDRCHRNGSLSVHRNGNQMRMLRRHGQLKAMREQGWTEDDFRQEFGKSYL
;
A
#
# COMPACT_ATOMS: atom_id res chain seq x y z
N MET A 1 6.36 -9.58 -20.73
CA MET A 1 7.45 -8.95 -19.99
C MET A 1 6.91 -8.31 -18.73
N ASP A 2 7.58 -8.53 -17.61
CA ASP A 2 7.12 -8.03 -16.33
C ASP A 2 7.52 -6.55 -16.16
N ASN A 3 6.52 -5.68 -16.10
CA ASN A 3 6.74 -4.22 -15.94
C ASN A 3 6.58 -3.74 -14.51
N ARG A 4 6.53 -4.68 -13.55
CA ARG A 4 6.35 -4.29 -12.15
C ARG A 4 7.53 -3.48 -11.64
N ARG A 5 7.21 -2.50 -10.82
CA ARG A 5 8.18 -1.60 -10.21
C ARG A 5 7.81 -1.40 -8.74
N CYS A 6 8.82 -1.13 -7.92
CA CYS A 6 8.57 -0.72 -6.54
C CYS A 6 7.79 0.60 -6.54
N PHE A 7 6.70 0.65 -5.78
CA PHE A 7 5.86 1.83 -5.69
C PHE A 7 6.61 3.04 -5.12
N LEU A 8 7.55 2.80 -4.21
CA LEU A 8 8.26 3.88 -3.52
C LEU A 8 9.51 4.34 -4.25
N CYS A 9 10.33 3.43 -4.76
CA CYS A 9 11.62 3.81 -5.35
C CYS A 9 11.73 3.58 -6.85
N GLY A 10 10.76 2.90 -7.45
CA GLY A 10 10.73 2.67 -8.88
C GLY A 10 11.63 1.56 -9.40
N ARG A 11 12.38 0.86 -8.53
CA ARG A 11 13.27 -0.22 -8.96
C ARG A 11 12.48 -1.44 -9.41
N ASN A 12 13.09 -2.24 -10.29
CA ASN A 12 12.43 -3.39 -10.91
C ASN A 12 12.56 -4.69 -10.12
N GLY A 13 13.21 -4.68 -8.96
CA GLY A 13 13.37 -5.87 -8.13
C GLY A 13 14.56 -6.75 -8.50
N ALA A 14 15.45 -6.30 -9.40
CA ALA A 14 16.56 -7.12 -9.86
C ALA A 14 17.54 -7.45 -8.73
N GLN A 15 17.80 -6.50 -7.83
CA GLN A 15 18.74 -6.68 -6.71
C GLN A 15 18.04 -6.85 -5.38
N ASP A 16 16.80 -6.41 -5.27
CA ASP A 16 15.97 -6.50 -4.07
C ASP A 16 14.57 -6.89 -4.52
N PRO A 17 14.25 -8.18 -4.54
CA PRO A 17 13.02 -8.68 -5.16
C PRO A 17 11.78 -7.98 -4.63
N LEU A 18 10.87 -7.69 -5.55
CA LEU A 18 9.61 -7.06 -5.21
C LEU A 18 8.72 -8.00 -4.43
N GLU A 19 8.09 -7.45 -3.39
CA GLU A 19 7.12 -8.18 -2.58
C GLU A 19 5.76 -7.50 -2.68
N ARG A 20 4.71 -8.32 -2.71
CA ARG A 20 3.33 -7.82 -2.74
C ARG A 20 2.95 -7.34 -1.36
N HIS A 21 2.62 -6.06 -1.25
CA HIS A 21 2.23 -5.43 0.02
C HIS A 21 0.76 -5.04 -0.03
N HIS A 22 -0.03 -5.54 0.90
CA HIS A 22 -1.42 -5.11 1.08
C HIS A 22 -1.40 -3.80 1.85
N ILE A 23 -1.94 -2.75 1.25
CA ILE A 23 -1.90 -1.40 1.85
C ILE A 23 -2.59 -1.41 3.22
N PHE A 24 -3.71 -2.13 3.33
CA PHE A 24 -4.41 -2.33 4.60
C PHE A 24 -4.31 -3.81 4.95
N GLY A 25 -3.44 -4.14 5.91
CA GLY A 25 -3.15 -5.50 6.28
C GLY A 25 -4.03 -6.02 7.41
N GLY A 26 -3.61 -7.14 8.02
CA GLY A 26 -4.32 -7.74 9.13
C GLY A 26 -5.75 -8.11 8.76
N ALA A 27 -6.71 -7.65 9.54
CA ALA A 27 -8.13 -7.93 9.33
C ALA A 27 -8.65 -7.42 7.99
N TYR A 28 -7.96 -6.45 7.36
CA TYR A 28 -8.39 -5.83 6.11
C TYR A 28 -7.66 -6.34 4.88
N ARG A 29 -6.82 -7.34 5.04
CA ARG A 29 -6.01 -7.88 3.94
C ARG A 29 -6.88 -8.33 2.77
N ASN A 30 -7.96 -9.05 3.05
CA ASN A 30 -8.86 -9.54 2.00
C ASN A 30 -9.57 -8.39 1.28
N LYS A 31 -9.92 -7.34 2.01
CA LYS A 31 -10.53 -6.15 1.40
C LYS A 31 -9.53 -5.40 0.54
N SER A 32 -8.27 -5.29 0.98
CA SER A 32 -7.22 -4.70 0.15
C SER A 32 -7.09 -5.46 -1.17
N GLU A 33 -7.08 -6.78 -1.12
CA GLU A 33 -7.03 -7.61 -2.32
C GLU A 33 -8.26 -7.38 -3.20
N LYS A 34 -9.45 -7.38 -2.60
CA LYS A 34 -10.72 -7.21 -3.32
C LYS A 34 -10.76 -5.88 -4.09
N TYR A 35 -10.28 -4.81 -3.48
CA TYR A 35 -10.37 -3.47 -4.07
C TYR A 35 -9.10 -3.03 -4.79
N GLY A 36 -8.13 -3.94 -4.97
CA GLY A 36 -6.89 -3.63 -5.68
C GLY A 36 -5.96 -2.70 -4.92
N LEU A 37 -6.04 -2.69 -3.60
CA LEU A 37 -5.22 -1.82 -2.74
C LEU A 37 -3.95 -2.56 -2.34
N VAL A 38 -3.16 -2.90 -3.36
CA VAL A 38 -1.94 -3.67 -3.23
C VAL A 38 -0.87 -3.01 -4.07
N VAL A 39 0.36 -2.95 -3.56
CA VAL A 39 1.49 -2.39 -4.29
C VAL A 39 2.67 -3.34 -4.18
N ASP A 40 3.59 -3.24 -5.15
CA ASP A 40 4.86 -3.95 -5.08
C ASP A 40 5.89 -3.06 -4.41
N LEU A 41 6.67 -3.62 -3.49
CA LEU A 41 7.74 -2.91 -2.79
C LEU A 41 9.00 -3.76 -2.80
N CYS A 42 10.17 -3.13 -2.92
CA CYS A 42 11.44 -3.80 -2.68
C CYS A 42 11.39 -4.46 -1.31
N GLY A 43 11.66 -5.76 -1.24
CA GLY A 43 11.43 -6.54 -0.02
C GLY A 43 12.19 -6.04 1.20
N ASP A 44 13.47 -5.69 1.01
CA ASP A 44 14.30 -5.20 2.11
C ASP A 44 14.24 -3.67 2.25
N ARG A 45 14.56 -2.96 1.17
CA ARG A 45 14.73 -1.50 1.21
C ARG A 45 13.45 -0.74 1.50
N CYS A 46 12.36 -1.08 0.83
CA CYS A 46 11.13 -0.28 0.91
C CYS A 46 10.03 -0.94 1.74
N HIS A 47 10.09 -2.25 1.94
CA HIS A 47 9.05 -2.97 2.68
C HIS A 47 9.42 -3.15 4.15
N ARG A 48 10.59 -3.73 4.46
CA ARG A 48 10.88 -4.18 5.82
C ARG A 48 11.94 -3.40 6.58
N ASN A 49 13.13 -3.21 6.02
CA ASN A 49 14.30 -2.84 6.81
C ASN A 49 14.93 -1.50 6.51
N GLY A 50 14.75 -0.96 5.31
CA GLY A 50 15.32 0.34 4.97
C GLY A 50 14.77 1.46 5.85
N SER A 51 15.54 2.53 6.01
CA SER A 51 15.11 3.65 6.85
C SER A 51 13.84 4.33 6.36
N LEU A 52 13.55 4.22 5.06
CA LEU A 52 12.31 4.74 4.46
C LEU A 52 11.33 3.61 4.11
N SER A 53 11.52 2.41 4.67
CA SER A 53 10.59 1.31 4.45
C SER A 53 9.29 1.55 5.20
N VAL A 54 8.18 1.00 4.67
CA VAL A 54 6.86 1.23 5.27
C VAL A 54 6.75 0.62 6.66
N HIS A 55 7.47 -0.46 6.96
CA HIS A 55 7.40 -1.09 8.26
C HIS A 55 8.31 -0.43 9.30
N ARG A 56 9.27 0.39 8.90
CA ARG A 56 10.14 1.09 9.83
C ARG A 56 9.87 2.59 9.91
N ASN A 57 9.20 3.15 8.93
CA ASN A 57 8.94 4.60 8.87
C ASN A 57 7.43 4.85 8.88
N GLY A 58 6.92 5.35 10.00
CA GLY A 58 5.48 5.60 10.17
C GLY A 58 4.91 6.62 9.17
N ASN A 59 5.73 7.60 8.76
CA ASN A 59 5.29 8.58 7.76
C ASN A 59 5.12 7.93 6.39
N GLN A 60 6.01 7.01 6.02
CA GLN A 60 5.89 6.26 4.76
C GLN A 60 4.63 5.38 4.77
N MET A 61 4.36 4.70 5.87
CA MET A 61 3.16 3.89 6.00
C MET A 61 1.90 4.74 5.91
N ARG A 62 1.89 5.90 6.58
CA ARG A 62 0.74 6.81 6.55
C ARG A 62 0.50 7.35 5.16
N MET A 63 1.56 7.74 4.46
CA MET A 63 1.47 8.23 3.07
C MET A 63 0.86 7.16 2.18
N LEU A 64 1.30 5.92 2.31
CA LEU A 64 0.80 4.81 1.51
C LEU A 64 -0.67 4.53 1.80
N ARG A 65 -1.06 4.56 3.07
CA ARG A 65 -2.47 4.34 3.46
C ARG A 65 -3.37 5.45 2.95
N ARG A 66 -2.90 6.70 3.01
CA ARG A 66 -3.64 7.83 2.44
C ARG A 66 -3.81 7.64 0.92
N HIS A 67 -2.75 7.24 0.23
CA HIS A 67 -2.82 6.95 -1.20
C HIS A 67 -3.85 5.86 -1.48
N GLY A 68 -3.82 4.77 -0.72
CA GLY A 68 -4.76 3.66 -0.89
C GLY A 68 -6.20 4.09 -0.66
N GLN A 69 -6.44 4.89 0.38
CA GLN A 69 -7.78 5.41 0.65
C GLN A 69 -8.31 6.28 -0.49
N LEU A 70 -7.49 7.22 -0.99
CA LEU A 70 -7.90 8.08 -2.09
C LEU A 70 -8.18 7.28 -3.36
N LYS A 71 -7.37 6.26 -3.62
CA LYS A 71 -7.58 5.36 -4.76
C LYS A 71 -8.91 4.63 -4.63
N ALA A 72 -9.19 4.06 -3.46
CA ALA A 72 -10.44 3.34 -3.22
C ALA A 72 -11.65 4.26 -3.35
N MET A 73 -11.59 5.45 -2.75
CA MET A 73 -12.68 6.43 -2.84
C MET A 73 -12.97 6.81 -4.28
N ARG A 74 -11.91 7.05 -5.07
CA ARG A 74 -12.06 7.41 -6.48
C ARG A 74 -12.65 6.27 -7.31
N GLU A 75 -12.12 5.06 -7.13
CA GLU A 75 -12.51 3.91 -7.96
C GLU A 75 -13.88 3.36 -7.61
N GLN A 76 -14.26 3.40 -6.32
CA GLN A 76 -15.53 2.87 -5.86
C GLN A 76 -16.63 3.93 -5.76
N GLY A 77 -16.28 5.19 -5.92
CA GLY A 77 -17.23 6.28 -5.71
C GLY A 77 -17.62 6.45 -4.25
N TRP A 78 -16.70 6.17 -3.33
CA TRP A 78 -16.95 6.23 -1.89
C TRP A 78 -16.70 7.61 -1.32
N THR A 79 -17.50 7.96 -0.31
CA THR A 79 -17.20 9.06 0.60
C THR A 79 -16.17 8.60 1.64
N GLU A 80 -15.68 9.56 2.44
CA GLU A 80 -14.79 9.22 3.55
C GLU A 80 -15.47 8.28 4.55
N ASP A 81 -16.77 8.52 4.81
CA ASP A 81 -17.53 7.65 5.72
C ASP A 81 -17.70 6.23 5.16
N ASP A 82 -17.91 6.10 3.85
CA ASP A 82 -17.96 4.79 3.20
C ASP A 82 -16.65 4.05 3.42
N PHE A 83 -15.52 4.75 3.29
CA PHE A 83 -14.21 4.14 3.51
C PHE A 83 -14.06 3.69 4.97
N ARG A 84 -14.49 4.52 5.93
CA ARG A 84 -14.44 4.14 7.35
C ARG A 84 -15.22 2.87 7.63
N GLN A 85 -16.39 2.71 7.01
CA GLN A 85 -17.21 1.52 7.20
C GLN A 85 -16.49 0.27 6.71
N GLU A 86 -15.72 0.39 5.62
CA GLU A 86 -15.01 -0.76 5.05
C GLU A 86 -13.68 -1.04 5.75
N PHE A 87 -12.94 -0.02 6.16
CA PHE A 87 -11.57 -0.16 6.65
C PHE A 87 -11.36 0.35 8.09
N GLY A 88 -12.42 0.70 8.78
CA GLY A 88 -12.39 0.99 10.21
C GLY A 88 -12.01 2.41 10.60
N LYS A 89 -11.23 3.13 9.79
CA LYS A 89 -10.87 4.52 10.07
C LYS A 89 -10.42 5.23 8.81
N SER A 90 -10.39 6.56 8.85
CA SER A 90 -9.88 7.38 7.76
C SER A 90 -8.42 7.76 8.01
N TYR A 91 -7.66 7.87 6.92
CA TYR A 91 -6.25 8.31 6.92
C TYR A 91 -6.09 9.70 6.26
N LEU A 92 -7.19 10.36 6.01
CA LEU A 92 -7.19 11.73 5.46
C LEU A 92 -7.10 12.79 6.53
#